data_2d1f91ae12f64a86dce9e115fca825d1
#
_entry.id   2d1f91ae12f64a86dce9e115fca825d1
#
_cell.length_a   1.000
_cell.length_b   1.000
_cell.length_c   1.000
_cell.angle_alpha   90.00
_cell.angle_beta   90.00
_cell.angle_gamma   90.00
#
_symmetry.space_group_name_H-M   'P 1'
#
loop_
_entity.id
_entity.type
_entity.pdbx_description
1 polymer ?
#
loop_
_entity_poly.entity_id
_entity_poly.type
_entity_poly.pdbx_seq_one_letter_code
_entity_poly.pdbx_strand_id
1 'polypeptide(L)'
;GDGRRHGPLSGRLRRDPSDAGGAGLKLARGDQKTIVVGTSNFTEVNILGEISTELIEANTDYEVEQRFGLSGAAMCFDALEQGGIDMFVEYTGTALLNLLAQPMDTDKDRVWQTVHDLMLEEHGIQTSNPLGYNNTYVMSVKPETAEKYGLTSLSDLIEKSPELRLGCTVEFMDREDCLPLLESKYGTAFQDVKGLDASLRYTAIENDEVDVVDAFATDALLSKLGLTMLEDDLSFFPPYYAVNFVDAELLESDPELAEILSRLDGAIDEATMGAMNAQVDVDGMSAQEVAHQFLVEHGLATE
;
A
#
# COMPACT_ATOMS: atom_id res chain seq x y z
N GLY A 1 -16.06 -37.77 29.56
CA GLY A 1 -15.89 -36.74 28.63
C GLY A 1 -14.85 -35.77 29.15
N ASP A 2 -13.67 -35.74 28.56
CA ASP A 2 -12.54 -34.92 29.01
C ASP A 2 -12.49 -33.63 28.17
N GLY A 3 -12.81 -32.52 28.82
CA GLY A 3 -12.79 -31.20 28.22
C GLY A 3 -11.42 -30.55 28.36
N ARG A 4 -10.59 -30.60 27.30
CA ARG A 4 -9.36 -29.83 27.26
C ARG A 4 -9.59 -28.47 26.62
N ARG A 5 -9.60 -27.45 27.46
CA ARG A 5 -9.50 -26.05 27.01
C ARG A 5 -8.05 -25.75 26.60
N HIS A 6 -7.82 -25.45 25.35
CA HIS A 6 -6.56 -24.85 24.95
C HIS A 6 -6.65 -23.31 25.16
N GLY A 7 -5.96 -22.84 26.18
CA GLY A 7 -5.72 -21.41 26.38
C GLY A 7 -4.62 -20.90 25.42
N PRO A 8 -4.59 -19.61 25.10
CA PRO A 8 -3.58 -19.07 24.22
C PRO A 8 -2.22 -19.12 24.90
N LEU A 9 -1.24 -19.70 24.21
CA LEU A 9 0.16 -19.65 24.61
C LEU A 9 0.70 -18.24 24.35
N SER A 10 0.56 -17.34 25.33
CA SER A 10 1.35 -16.12 25.41
C SER A 10 2.69 -16.44 26.08
N GLY A 11 3.60 -17.03 25.34
CA GLY A 11 4.96 -17.25 25.76
C GLY A 11 5.88 -16.28 25.03
N ARG A 12 6.08 -15.09 25.60
CA ARG A 12 7.24 -14.28 25.27
C ARG A 12 8.47 -15.05 25.74
N LEU A 13 9.18 -15.68 24.83
CA LEU A 13 10.54 -16.11 25.08
C LEU A 13 11.39 -14.84 25.19
N ARG A 14 11.63 -14.41 26.42
CA ARG A 14 12.77 -13.53 26.71
C ARG A 14 14.00 -14.34 26.33
N ARG A 15 14.68 -13.94 25.25
CA ARG A 15 15.97 -14.52 24.90
C ARG A 15 16.95 -14.17 26.02
N ASP A 16 17.50 -15.21 26.62
CA ASP A 16 18.61 -15.12 27.55
C ASP A 16 19.82 -14.52 26.79
N PRO A 17 20.52 -13.52 27.32
CA PRO A 17 21.70 -12.94 26.68
C PRO A 17 22.88 -13.91 26.55
N SER A 18 22.78 -15.13 27.07
CA SER A 18 23.87 -16.10 27.08
C SER A 18 23.92 -17.07 25.90
N ASP A 19 22.92 -17.04 24.97
CA ASP A 19 22.97 -17.87 23.74
C ASP A 19 23.74 -17.14 22.61
N ALA A 20 25.01 -16.85 22.88
CA ALA A 20 25.95 -16.30 21.93
C ALA A 20 26.66 -17.43 21.16
N GLY A 21 25.99 -17.98 20.18
CA GLY A 21 26.59 -18.83 19.16
C GLY A 21 26.44 -18.21 17.78
N GLY A 22 27.41 -17.39 17.34
CA GLY A 22 27.56 -17.00 15.96
C GLY A 22 26.83 -15.75 15.46
N ALA A 23 26.50 -14.79 16.31
CA ALA A 23 26.03 -13.48 15.89
C ALA A 23 27.21 -12.51 15.82
N GLY A 24 27.53 -12.00 14.64
CA GLY A 24 28.35 -10.81 14.50
C GLY A 24 27.82 -9.72 15.40
N LEU A 25 28.74 -8.97 16.03
CA LEU A 25 28.43 -7.87 16.96
C LEU A 25 27.42 -6.93 16.29
N LYS A 26 26.17 -6.91 16.75
CA LYS A 26 25.18 -5.91 16.32
C LYS A 26 25.68 -4.58 16.88
N LEU A 27 26.11 -3.67 16.00
CA LEU A 27 26.47 -2.32 16.41
C LEU A 27 25.31 -1.67 17.18
N ALA A 28 25.62 -0.89 18.21
CA ALA A 28 24.61 -0.05 18.83
C ALA A 28 23.96 0.83 17.75
N ARG A 29 22.64 1.04 17.81
CA ARG A 29 21.90 1.77 16.77
C ARG A 29 22.51 3.14 16.45
N GLY A 30 23.01 3.86 17.45
CA GLY A 30 23.68 5.15 17.26
C GLY A 30 25.00 5.11 16.49
N ASP A 31 25.61 3.92 16.35
CA ASP A 31 26.85 3.72 15.59
C ASP A 31 26.58 3.06 14.22
N GLN A 32 25.32 2.80 13.90
CA GLN A 32 24.93 2.18 12.64
C GLN A 32 25.19 3.14 11.48
N LYS A 33 25.94 2.68 10.49
CA LYS A 33 26.25 3.46 9.26
C LYS A 33 25.52 2.96 8.03
N THR A 34 24.90 1.80 8.10
CA THR A 34 24.15 1.19 7.01
C THR A 34 22.70 1.04 7.41
N ILE A 35 21.79 1.47 6.54
CA ILE A 35 20.35 1.25 6.65
C ILE A 35 19.96 0.23 5.57
N VAL A 36 19.24 -0.81 5.97
CA VAL A 36 18.74 -1.84 5.05
C VAL A 36 17.28 -1.55 4.73
N VAL A 37 17.00 -1.19 3.49
CA VAL A 37 15.63 -0.97 2.97
C VAL A 37 15.15 -2.25 2.31
N GLY A 38 14.05 -2.80 2.80
CA GLY A 38 13.40 -3.97 2.23
C GLY A 38 12.19 -3.60 1.38
N THR A 39 11.82 -4.45 0.44
CA THR A 39 10.56 -4.37 -0.30
C THR A 39 10.00 -5.76 -0.55
N SER A 40 8.69 -5.87 -0.70
CA SER A 40 8.09 -7.04 -1.32
C SER A 40 8.28 -7.01 -2.85
N ASN A 41 7.60 -7.87 -3.58
CA ASN A 41 7.92 -8.18 -4.98
C ASN A 41 6.89 -7.59 -5.96
N PHE A 42 6.76 -6.26 -6.03
CA PHE A 42 5.98 -5.61 -7.09
C PHE A 42 6.47 -4.16 -7.33
N THR A 43 6.13 -3.62 -8.49
CA THR A 43 6.67 -2.35 -9.01
C THR A 43 6.53 -1.19 -8.04
N GLU A 44 5.34 -0.97 -7.50
CA GLU A 44 5.04 0.18 -6.63
C GLU A 44 5.97 0.27 -5.43
N VAL A 45 6.14 -0.84 -4.70
CA VAL A 45 7.01 -0.84 -3.51
C VAL A 45 8.49 -0.76 -3.87
N ASN A 46 8.89 -1.25 -5.04
CA ASN A 46 10.25 -1.06 -5.54
C ASN A 46 10.54 0.41 -5.82
N ILE A 47 9.60 1.13 -6.43
CA ILE A 47 9.73 2.59 -6.61
C ILE A 47 9.85 3.29 -5.26
N LEU A 48 8.99 2.95 -4.31
CA LEU A 48 9.03 3.53 -2.96
C LEU A 48 10.30 3.19 -2.19
N GLY A 49 10.82 1.99 -2.38
CA GLY A 49 12.12 1.57 -1.83
C GLY A 49 13.28 2.37 -2.41
N GLU A 50 13.25 2.65 -3.71
CA GLU A 50 14.25 3.52 -4.37
C GLU A 50 14.14 4.97 -3.91
N ILE A 51 12.91 5.48 -3.72
CA ILE A 51 12.68 6.82 -3.16
C ILE A 51 13.29 6.93 -1.75
N SER A 52 13.03 5.97 -0.89
CA SER A 52 13.60 5.96 0.46
C SER A 52 15.11 5.86 0.44
N THR A 53 15.67 5.01 -0.42
CA THR A 53 17.12 4.84 -0.59
C THR A 53 17.78 6.16 -0.94
N GLU A 54 17.33 6.81 -2.00
CA GLU A 54 17.94 8.05 -2.48
C GLU A 54 17.73 9.20 -1.50
N LEU A 55 16.55 9.31 -0.89
CA LEU A 55 16.26 10.34 0.11
C LEU A 55 17.21 10.24 1.31
N ILE A 56 17.47 9.02 1.80
CA ILE A 56 18.40 8.79 2.89
C ILE A 56 19.84 9.14 2.48
N GLU A 57 20.30 8.61 1.35
CA GLU A 57 21.68 8.81 0.89
C GLU A 57 21.98 10.26 0.52
N ALA A 58 21.00 11.00 -0.03
CA ALA A 58 21.16 12.40 -0.39
C ALA A 58 21.22 13.35 0.82
N ASN A 59 20.70 12.96 1.98
CA ASN A 59 20.53 13.84 3.14
C ASN A 59 21.26 13.35 4.40
N THR A 60 21.95 12.22 4.34
CA THR A 60 22.66 11.63 5.48
C THR A 60 23.97 11.01 5.03
N ASP A 61 24.80 10.63 6.01
CA ASP A 61 26.03 9.85 5.77
C ASP A 61 25.79 8.33 5.78
N TYR A 62 24.54 7.88 5.84
CA TYR A 62 24.22 6.46 5.76
C TYR A 62 24.46 5.92 4.36
N GLU A 63 24.98 4.70 4.31
CA GLU A 63 24.89 3.84 3.13
C GLU A 63 23.62 3.03 3.20
N VAL A 64 22.91 2.87 2.09
CA VAL A 64 21.71 2.06 2.02
C VAL A 64 22.00 0.74 1.33
N GLU A 65 21.72 -0.35 2.02
CA GLU A 65 21.65 -1.70 1.45
C GLU A 65 20.20 -1.98 1.06
N GLN A 66 19.98 -2.46 -0.16
CA GLN A 66 18.65 -2.81 -0.65
C GLN A 66 18.44 -4.32 -0.55
N ARG A 67 17.32 -4.74 0.05
CA ARG A 67 16.82 -6.11 0.06
C ARG A 67 15.43 -6.15 -0.55
N PHE A 68 15.40 -5.97 -1.86
CA PHE A 68 14.17 -5.89 -2.63
C PHE A 68 13.71 -7.28 -3.11
N GLY A 69 12.40 -7.41 -3.34
CA GLY A 69 11.82 -8.61 -3.88
C GLY A 69 11.59 -9.73 -2.87
N LEU A 70 11.39 -9.39 -1.60
CA LEU A 70 11.00 -10.36 -0.58
C LEU A 70 9.59 -10.90 -0.89
N SER A 71 9.30 -12.11 -0.43
CA SER A 71 8.07 -12.82 -0.77
C SER A 71 6.87 -12.38 0.09
N GLY A 72 6.43 -11.14 -0.07
CA GLY A 72 5.23 -10.60 0.54
C GLY A 72 5.41 -9.88 1.88
N ALA A 73 4.31 -9.32 2.38
CA ALA A 73 4.28 -8.49 3.58
C ALA A 73 4.77 -9.22 4.84
N ALA A 74 4.37 -10.48 5.02
CA ALA A 74 4.77 -11.27 6.19
C ALA A 74 6.28 -11.48 6.26
N MET A 75 6.94 -11.73 5.12
CA MET A 75 8.39 -11.89 5.08
C MET A 75 9.12 -10.58 5.37
N CYS A 76 8.64 -9.46 4.84
CA CYS A 76 9.19 -8.14 5.17
C CYS A 76 9.04 -7.81 6.65
N PHE A 77 7.88 -8.09 7.22
CA PHE A 77 7.60 -7.88 8.63
C PHE A 77 8.51 -8.72 9.53
N ASP A 78 8.65 -10.02 9.23
CA ASP A 78 9.56 -10.90 9.97
C ASP A 78 11.01 -10.43 9.86
N ALA A 79 11.45 -10.02 8.68
CA ALA A 79 12.79 -9.49 8.47
C ALA A 79 13.04 -8.22 9.29
N LEU A 80 12.06 -7.32 9.39
CA LEU A 80 12.16 -6.11 10.21
C LEU A 80 12.22 -6.45 11.71
N GLU A 81 11.38 -7.34 12.20
CA GLU A 81 11.40 -7.77 13.60
C GLU A 81 12.73 -8.43 13.99
N GLN A 82 13.31 -9.19 13.08
CA GLN A 82 14.56 -9.92 13.31
C GLN A 82 15.81 -9.04 13.07
N GLY A 83 15.64 -7.84 12.58
CA GLY A 83 16.73 -6.91 12.26
C GLY A 83 17.46 -7.24 10.97
N GLY A 84 16.86 -8.02 10.08
CA GLY A 84 17.36 -8.29 8.74
C GLY A 84 17.19 -7.14 7.77
N ILE A 85 16.17 -6.31 7.99
CA ILE A 85 15.96 -5.01 7.36
C ILE A 85 15.66 -3.97 8.44
N ASP A 86 15.78 -2.69 8.09
CA ASP A 86 15.51 -1.57 9.01
C ASP A 86 14.20 -0.86 8.70
N MET A 87 13.70 -0.97 7.49
CA MET A 87 12.43 -0.38 7.07
C MET A 87 11.87 -1.07 5.81
N PHE A 88 10.56 -0.95 5.64
CA PHE A 88 9.86 -1.29 4.40
C PHE A 88 8.54 -0.54 4.31
N VAL A 89 8.00 -0.42 3.10
CA VAL A 89 6.68 0.15 2.85
C VAL A 89 5.62 -0.95 2.84
N GLU A 90 4.50 -0.70 3.48
CA GLU A 90 3.33 -1.57 3.44
C GLU A 90 2.06 -0.72 3.55
N TYR A 91 0.91 -1.34 3.42
CA TYR A 91 -0.39 -0.68 3.46
C TYR A 91 -1.07 -0.92 4.80
N THR A 92 -1.76 0.11 5.30
CA THR A 92 -2.43 0.07 6.60
C THR A 92 -3.44 -1.07 6.72
N GLY A 93 -4.24 -1.31 5.67
CA GLY A 93 -5.21 -2.41 5.65
C GLY A 93 -4.55 -3.79 5.70
N THR A 94 -3.47 -3.98 4.96
CA THR A 94 -2.69 -5.23 4.98
C THR A 94 -2.07 -5.47 6.36
N ALA A 95 -1.49 -4.44 6.94
CA ALA A 95 -0.92 -4.53 8.29
C ALA A 95 -1.99 -4.88 9.33
N LEU A 96 -3.14 -4.22 9.29
CA LEU A 96 -4.25 -4.47 10.21
C LEU A 96 -4.72 -5.91 10.15
N LEU A 97 -5.04 -6.41 8.95
CA LEU A 97 -5.66 -7.70 8.74
C LEU A 97 -4.67 -8.85 8.77
N ASN A 98 -3.55 -8.72 8.06
CA ASN A 98 -2.65 -9.85 7.80
C ASN A 98 -1.46 -9.92 8.75
N LEU A 99 -0.97 -8.80 9.26
CA LEU A 99 0.18 -8.77 10.17
C LEU A 99 -0.25 -8.72 11.63
N LEU A 100 -1.30 -7.98 11.95
CA LEU A 100 -1.78 -7.77 13.32
C LEU A 100 -3.05 -8.59 13.65
N ALA A 101 -3.64 -9.25 12.67
CA ALA A 101 -4.85 -10.07 12.82
C ALA A 101 -5.99 -9.34 13.55
N GLN A 102 -6.23 -8.09 13.20
CA GLN A 102 -7.31 -7.27 13.73
C GLN A 102 -8.54 -7.32 12.82
N PRO A 103 -9.74 -7.04 13.37
CA PRO A 103 -10.95 -6.94 12.56
C PRO A 103 -10.85 -5.83 11.50
N MET A 104 -11.53 -6.05 10.35
CA MET A 104 -11.65 -5.04 9.32
C MET A 104 -12.33 -3.77 9.84
N ASP A 105 -11.84 -2.63 9.41
CA ASP A 105 -12.39 -1.32 9.69
C ASP A 105 -12.30 -0.46 8.41
N THR A 106 -13.30 0.35 8.14
CA THR A 106 -13.33 1.25 6.98
C THR A 106 -12.95 2.68 7.31
N ASP A 107 -12.80 3.03 8.58
CA ASP A 107 -12.34 4.35 9.02
C ASP A 107 -10.82 4.45 8.92
N LYS A 108 -10.33 5.29 8.00
CA LYS A 108 -8.89 5.42 7.70
C LYS A 108 -8.06 5.85 8.91
N ASP A 109 -8.58 6.76 9.72
CA ASP A 109 -7.84 7.33 10.86
C ASP A 109 -7.74 6.29 11.99
N ARG A 110 -8.82 5.57 12.23
CA ARG A 110 -8.86 4.50 13.22
C ARG A 110 -8.01 3.31 12.80
N VAL A 111 -8.00 2.93 11.54
CA VAL A 111 -7.10 1.88 11.01
C VAL A 111 -5.64 2.29 11.20
N TRP A 112 -5.27 3.51 10.80
CA TRP A 112 -3.91 3.99 11.00
C TRP A 112 -3.51 4.00 12.47
N GLN A 113 -4.35 4.52 13.34
CA GLN A 113 -4.06 4.63 14.78
C GLN A 113 -3.89 3.24 15.40
N THR A 114 -4.73 2.28 15.06
CA THR A 114 -4.62 0.90 15.56
C THR A 114 -3.31 0.26 15.09
N VAL A 115 -2.97 0.40 13.83
CA VAL A 115 -1.71 -0.11 13.26
C VAL A 115 -0.52 0.56 13.95
N HIS A 116 -0.52 1.88 14.06
CA HIS A 116 0.54 2.63 14.72
C HIS A 116 0.78 2.15 16.16
N ASP A 117 -0.27 2.06 16.94
CA ASP A 117 -0.16 1.71 18.37
C ASP A 117 0.31 0.27 18.56
N LEU A 118 -0.28 -0.69 17.85
CA LEU A 118 0.08 -2.10 17.99
C LEU A 118 1.47 -2.41 17.45
N MET A 119 1.86 -1.80 16.32
CA MET A 119 3.21 -1.96 15.78
C MET A 119 4.26 -1.46 16.75
N LEU A 120 4.03 -0.32 17.37
CA LEU A 120 4.97 0.26 18.32
C LEU A 120 5.02 -0.54 19.63
N GLU A 121 3.87 -0.82 20.22
CA GLU A 121 3.78 -1.45 21.55
C GLU A 121 4.19 -2.92 21.54
N GLU A 122 3.82 -3.66 20.51
CA GLU A 122 4.04 -5.11 20.45
C GLU A 122 5.29 -5.51 19.66
N HIS A 123 5.70 -4.70 18.68
CA HIS A 123 6.74 -5.06 17.72
C HIS A 123 7.94 -4.10 17.67
N GLY A 124 7.87 -2.96 18.36
CA GLY A 124 8.95 -1.97 18.32
C GLY A 124 9.16 -1.34 16.94
N ILE A 125 8.08 -1.24 16.16
CA ILE A 125 8.06 -0.69 14.82
C ILE A 125 7.30 0.63 14.82
N GLN A 126 7.93 1.68 14.30
CA GLN A 126 7.31 2.97 14.11
C GLN A 126 6.60 3.01 12.77
N THR A 127 5.32 3.36 12.78
CA THR A 127 4.52 3.60 11.57
C THR A 127 4.60 5.07 11.21
N SER A 128 5.01 5.41 10.00
CA SER A 128 4.99 6.80 9.51
C SER A 128 3.56 7.32 9.36
N ASN A 129 3.42 8.62 9.19
CA ASN A 129 2.20 9.16 8.61
C ASN A 129 2.00 8.58 7.19
N PRO A 130 0.76 8.56 6.66
CA PRO A 130 0.53 8.11 5.30
C PRO A 130 1.34 8.91 4.28
N LEU A 131 1.88 8.22 3.27
CA LEU A 131 2.62 8.85 2.18
C LEU A 131 1.73 9.73 1.31
N GLY A 132 0.40 9.51 1.35
CA GLY A 132 -0.59 10.38 0.76
C GLY A 132 -1.61 9.70 -0.15
N TYR A 133 -1.43 8.43 -0.47
CA TYR A 133 -2.35 7.70 -1.33
C TYR A 133 -2.90 6.43 -0.66
N ASN A 134 -4.09 6.07 -1.11
CA ASN A 134 -4.84 4.89 -0.70
C ASN A 134 -4.93 3.92 -1.88
N ASN A 135 -4.19 2.82 -1.83
CA ASN A 135 -4.21 1.81 -2.89
C ASN A 135 -5.32 0.77 -2.64
N THR A 136 -6.56 1.23 -2.71
CA THR A 136 -7.75 0.39 -2.55
C THR A 136 -8.47 0.21 -3.89
N TYR A 137 -9.54 -0.56 -3.88
CA TYR A 137 -10.46 -0.61 -5.02
C TYR A 137 -11.03 0.77 -5.32
N VAL A 138 -11.15 1.07 -6.59
CA VAL A 138 -11.82 2.26 -7.11
C VAL A 138 -12.65 1.86 -8.33
N MET A 139 -13.85 2.43 -8.43
CA MET A 139 -14.65 2.30 -9.62
C MET A 139 -14.26 3.40 -10.61
N SER A 140 -14.07 3.04 -11.86
CA SER A 140 -13.53 3.95 -12.88
C SER A 140 -14.33 3.89 -14.16
N VAL A 141 -14.40 5.02 -14.82
CA VAL A 141 -15.12 5.23 -16.07
C VAL A 141 -14.28 6.08 -17.03
N LYS A 142 -14.62 6.08 -18.31
CA LYS A 142 -14.07 7.09 -19.22
C LYS A 142 -14.53 8.50 -18.82
N PRO A 143 -13.74 9.54 -19.07
CA PRO A 143 -14.14 10.93 -18.81
C PRO A 143 -15.48 11.28 -19.48
N GLU A 144 -15.71 10.82 -20.70
CA GLU A 144 -16.96 11.05 -21.45
C GLU A 144 -18.17 10.41 -20.77
N THR A 145 -17.99 9.23 -20.19
CA THR A 145 -19.05 8.54 -19.42
C THR A 145 -19.35 9.28 -18.14
N ALA A 146 -18.31 9.74 -17.42
CA ALA A 146 -18.48 10.55 -16.23
C ALA A 146 -19.29 11.84 -16.51
N GLU A 147 -18.97 12.53 -17.59
CA GLU A 147 -19.68 13.73 -18.00
C GLU A 147 -21.13 13.43 -18.40
N LYS A 148 -21.35 12.40 -19.22
CA LYS A 148 -22.68 12.03 -19.72
C LYS A 148 -23.68 11.69 -18.61
N TYR A 149 -23.23 10.98 -17.58
CA TYR A 149 -24.10 10.50 -16.49
C TYR A 149 -23.94 11.31 -15.20
N GLY A 150 -23.08 12.34 -15.17
CA GLY A 150 -22.83 13.15 -13.99
C GLY A 150 -22.16 12.36 -12.86
N LEU A 151 -21.20 11.48 -13.18
CA LEU A 151 -20.55 10.61 -12.22
C LEU A 151 -19.32 11.27 -11.62
N THR A 152 -19.28 11.43 -10.31
CA THR A 152 -18.13 11.88 -9.53
C THR A 152 -17.83 10.95 -8.34
N SER A 153 -18.83 10.21 -7.87
CA SER A 153 -18.78 9.41 -6.66
C SER A 153 -19.36 8.01 -6.85
N LEU A 154 -19.08 7.14 -5.90
CA LEU A 154 -19.69 5.81 -5.83
C LEU A 154 -21.22 5.91 -5.69
N SER A 155 -21.72 6.86 -4.92
CA SER A 155 -23.17 7.12 -4.81
C SER A 155 -23.81 7.45 -6.17
N ASP A 156 -23.16 8.27 -6.98
CA ASP A 156 -23.62 8.58 -8.34
C ASP A 156 -23.66 7.33 -9.21
N LEU A 157 -22.64 6.50 -9.13
CA LEU A 157 -22.53 5.25 -9.87
C LEU A 157 -23.66 4.28 -9.49
N ILE A 158 -23.93 4.14 -8.19
CA ILE A 158 -25.01 3.25 -7.71
C ILE A 158 -26.35 3.70 -8.27
N GLU A 159 -26.65 4.99 -8.24
CA GLU A 159 -27.90 5.55 -8.80
C GLU A 159 -28.03 5.28 -10.30
N LYS A 160 -26.95 5.40 -11.05
CA LYS A 160 -26.93 5.22 -12.52
C LYS A 160 -26.63 3.79 -12.96
N SER A 161 -26.37 2.87 -12.04
CA SER A 161 -25.97 1.50 -12.36
C SER A 161 -26.92 0.78 -13.34
N PRO A 162 -28.26 0.96 -13.30
CA PRO A 162 -29.15 0.30 -14.25
C PRO A 162 -28.93 0.67 -15.72
N GLU A 163 -28.25 1.79 -15.98
CA GLU A 163 -27.94 2.26 -17.33
C GLU A 163 -26.52 1.90 -17.77
N LEU A 164 -25.71 1.27 -16.90
CA LEU A 164 -24.28 1.05 -17.10
C LEU A 164 -23.90 -0.42 -17.07
N ARG A 165 -22.94 -0.80 -17.92
CA ARG A 165 -22.37 -2.14 -17.98
C ARG A 165 -21.07 -2.17 -17.21
N LEU A 166 -20.93 -3.14 -16.30
CA LEU A 166 -19.73 -3.36 -15.49
C LEU A 166 -18.85 -4.47 -16.09
N GLY A 167 -17.57 -4.17 -16.28
CA GLY A 167 -16.53 -5.18 -16.46
C GLY A 167 -15.65 -5.22 -15.21
N CYS A 168 -15.59 -6.32 -14.54
CA CYS A 168 -14.83 -6.43 -13.29
C CYS A 168 -14.06 -7.75 -13.22
N THR A 169 -13.08 -7.82 -12.31
CA THR A 169 -12.42 -9.08 -12.04
C THR A 169 -13.42 -10.09 -11.47
N VAL A 170 -13.20 -11.36 -11.74
CA VAL A 170 -14.00 -12.44 -11.14
C VAL A 170 -13.95 -12.37 -9.62
N GLU A 171 -12.81 -11.99 -9.05
CA GLU A 171 -12.66 -11.76 -7.61
C GLU A 171 -13.60 -10.66 -7.11
N PHE A 172 -13.65 -9.50 -7.74
CA PHE A 172 -14.56 -8.42 -7.37
C PHE A 172 -16.04 -8.84 -7.50
N MET A 173 -16.35 -9.61 -8.54
CA MET A 173 -17.71 -10.11 -8.78
C MET A 173 -18.19 -11.07 -7.69
N ASP A 174 -17.29 -11.89 -7.15
CA ASP A 174 -17.63 -13.00 -6.26
C ASP A 174 -17.40 -12.72 -4.77
N ARG A 175 -16.50 -11.79 -4.42
CA ARG A 175 -16.24 -11.46 -3.02
C ARG A 175 -17.44 -10.82 -2.35
N GLU A 176 -17.80 -11.34 -1.18
CA GLU A 176 -18.93 -10.84 -0.39
C GLU A 176 -18.82 -9.35 -0.02
N ASP A 177 -17.60 -8.84 0.12
CA ASP A 177 -17.29 -7.43 0.47
C ASP A 177 -17.15 -6.50 -0.75
N CYS A 178 -17.36 -6.99 -1.96
CA CYS A 178 -17.27 -6.23 -3.21
C CYS A 178 -18.65 -6.10 -3.88
N LEU A 179 -18.82 -6.58 -5.11
CA LEU A 179 -20.08 -6.43 -5.85
C LEU A 179 -21.30 -6.95 -5.10
N PRO A 180 -21.28 -8.16 -4.49
CA PRO A 180 -22.42 -8.64 -3.73
C PRO A 180 -22.87 -7.71 -2.60
N LEU A 181 -21.94 -7.03 -1.92
CA LEU A 181 -22.28 -6.06 -0.88
C LEU A 181 -22.86 -4.76 -1.47
N LEU A 182 -22.32 -4.29 -2.59
CA LEU A 182 -22.89 -3.14 -3.31
C LEU A 182 -24.36 -3.41 -3.69
N GLU A 183 -24.64 -4.61 -4.17
CA GLU A 183 -26.00 -5.03 -4.54
C GLU A 183 -26.93 -5.14 -3.33
N SER A 184 -26.50 -5.84 -2.28
CA SER A 184 -27.33 -6.08 -1.11
C SER A 184 -27.55 -4.87 -0.21
N LYS A 185 -26.52 -4.05 -0.04
CA LYS A 185 -26.57 -2.90 0.88
C LYS A 185 -27.11 -1.62 0.22
N TYR A 186 -26.78 -1.41 -1.05
CA TYR A 186 -27.11 -0.16 -1.74
C TYR A 186 -28.05 -0.34 -2.93
N GLY A 187 -28.47 -1.57 -3.23
CA GLY A 187 -29.40 -1.86 -4.34
C GLY A 187 -28.78 -1.62 -5.72
N THR A 188 -27.46 -1.69 -5.82
CA THR A 188 -26.75 -1.57 -7.08
C THR A 188 -27.23 -2.64 -8.06
N ALA A 189 -27.52 -2.26 -9.30
CA ALA A 189 -28.06 -3.17 -10.30
C ALA A 189 -27.56 -2.78 -11.70
N PHE A 190 -26.33 -3.17 -12.04
CA PHE A 190 -25.77 -2.91 -13.36
C PHE A 190 -26.60 -3.56 -14.47
N GLN A 191 -26.67 -2.90 -15.61
CA GLN A 191 -27.36 -3.41 -16.80
C GLN A 191 -26.81 -4.77 -17.25
N ASP A 192 -25.49 -4.94 -17.17
CA ASP A 192 -24.77 -6.16 -17.44
C ASP A 192 -23.50 -6.21 -16.58
N VAL A 193 -23.09 -7.41 -16.19
CA VAL A 193 -21.86 -7.64 -15.43
C VAL A 193 -21.03 -8.72 -16.13
N LYS A 194 -19.80 -8.39 -16.49
CA LYS A 194 -18.82 -9.33 -17.05
C LYS A 194 -17.67 -9.54 -16.09
N GLY A 195 -17.44 -10.78 -15.68
CA GLY A 195 -16.24 -11.19 -14.95
C GLY A 195 -15.09 -11.40 -15.93
N LEU A 196 -14.00 -10.67 -15.76
CA LEU A 196 -12.86 -10.63 -16.68
C LEU A 196 -11.55 -10.80 -15.91
N ASP A 197 -10.50 -11.24 -16.62
CA ASP A 197 -9.14 -11.14 -16.10
C ASP A 197 -8.74 -9.66 -15.94
N ALA A 198 -7.86 -9.38 -14.99
CA ALA A 198 -7.51 -8.02 -14.60
C ALA A 198 -7.10 -7.12 -15.78
N SER A 199 -6.27 -7.61 -16.71
CA SER A 199 -5.85 -6.85 -17.89
C SER A 199 -6.97 -6.66 -18.90
N LEU A 200 -7.89 -7.62 -19.03
CA LEU A 200 -9.00 -7.57 -19.99
C LEU A 200 -10.06 -6.53 -19.64
N ARG A 201 -10.18 -6.12 -18.38
CA ARG A 201 -11.05 -5.01 -17.97
C ARG A 201 -10.73 -3.74 -18.74
N TYR A 202 -9.46 -3.41 -18.83
CA TYR A 202 -9.00 -2.20 -19.51
C TYR A 202 -9.21 -2.27 -21.01
N THR A 203 -8.99 -3.43 -21.61
CA THR A 203 -9.31 -3.66 -23.03
C THR A 203 -10.82 -3.51 -23.30
N ALA A 204 -11.65 -4.04 -22.42
CA ALA A 204 -13.10 -3.98 -22.56
C ALA A 204 -13.64 -2.54 -22.47
N ILE A 205 -13.15 -1.73 -21.53
CA ILE A 205 -13.58 -0.33 -21.41
C ILE A 205 -13.03 0.52 -22.56
N GLU A 206 -11.81 0.28 -22.99
CA GLU A 206 -11.21 0.98 -24.14
C GLU A 206 -12.01 0.74 -25.44
N ASN A 207 -12.50 -0.49 -25.63
CA ASN A 207 -13.29 -0.89 -26.80
C ASN A 207 -14.80 -0.62 -26.64
N ASP A 208 -15.23 0.08 -25.62
CA ASP A 208 -16.65 0.37 -25.32
C ASP A 208 -17.53 -0.88 -25.13
N GLU A 209 -16.94 -2.00 -24.74
CA GLU A 209 -17.69 -3.21 -24.40
C GLU A 209 -18.33 -3.12 -23.00
N VAL A 210 -17.75 -2.33 -22.13
CA VAL A 210 -18.26 -1.97 -20.79
C VAL A 210 -18.11 -0.48 -20.54
N ASP A 211 -18.85 0.03 -19.58
CA ASP A 211 -18.87 1.46 -19.21
C ASP A 211 -18.09 1.74 -17.93
N VAL A 212 -18.00 0.76 -17.05
CA VAL A 212 -17.40 0.86 -15.72
C VAL A 212 -16.47 -0.33 -15.52
N VAL A 213 -15.35 -0.09 -14.86
CA VAL A 213 -14.45 -1.15 -14.39
C VAL A 213 -14.11 -0.93 -12.91
N ASP A 214 -13.89 -2.03 -12.18
CA ASP A 214 -13.16 -1.98 -10.92
C ASP A 214 -11.67 -1.83 -11.24
N ALA A 215 -10.94 -1.18 -10.40
CA ALA A 215 -9.50 -0.99 -10.52
C ALA A 215 -8.88 -0.86 -9.13
N PHE A 216 -7.57 -0.94 -9.04
CA PHE A 216 -6.84 -0.41 -7.91
C PHE A 216 -6.42 1.03 -8.23
N ALA A 217 -6.50 1.91 -7.24
CA ALA A 217 -6.35 3.36 -7.45
C ALA A 217 -5.01 3.76 -8.10
N THR A 218 -3.99 2.92 -7.99
CA THR A 218 -2.65 3.17 -8.54
C THR A 218 -2.28 2.29 -9.74
N ASP A 219 -3.25 1.61 -10.34
CA ASP A 219 -3.00 0.77 -11.51
C ASP A 219 -2.38 1.58 -12.67
N ALA A 220 -1.32 1.04 -13.27
CA ALA A 220 -0.61 1.70 -14.37
C ALA A 220 -1.52 1.99 -15.58
N LEU A 221 -2.37 1.04 -15.96
CA LEU A 221 -3.28 1.20 -17.10
C LEU A 221 -4.42 2.19 -16.79
N LEU A 222 -4.85 2.31 -15.54
CA LEU A 222 -5.79 3.35 -15.13
C LEU A 222 -5.26 4.75 -15.46
N SER A 223 -4.00 5.00 -15.11
CA SER A 223 -3.29 6.23 -15.44
C SER A 223 -3.09 6.40 -16.94
N LYS A 224 -2.60 5.38 -17.61
CA LYS A 224 -2.25 5.40 -19.03
C LYS A 224 -3.45 5.67 -19.93
N LEU A 225 -4.61 5.10 -19.62
CA LEU A 225 -5.84 5.30 -20.37
C LEU A 225 -6.60 6.58 -19.97
N GLY A 226 -6.12 7.29 -18.94
CA GLY A 226 -6.77 8.52 -18.48
C GLY A 226 -8.18 8.32 -17.96
N LEU A 227 -8.46 7.18 -17.32
CA LEU A 227 -9.77 6.90 -16.76
C LEU A 227 -10.05 7.80 -15.56
N THR A 228 -11.30 8.15 -15.36
CA THR A 228 -11.76 8.92 -14.20
C THR A 228 -12.06 7.98 -13.05
N MET A 229 -11.37 8.18 -11.94
CA MET A 229 -11.65 7.49 -10.67
C MET A 229 -12.84 8.16 -9.96
N LEU A 230 -13.81 7.35 -9.55
CA LEU A 230 -14.93 7.81 -8.76
C LEU A 230 -14.58 7.79 -7.27
N GLU A 231 -14.88 8.88 -6.57
CA GLU A 231 -14.65 8.99 -5.13
C GLU A 231 -15.53 7.99 -4.35
N ASP A 232 -14.93 7.27 -3.40
CA ASP A 232 -15.68 6.45 -2.46
C ASP A 232 -16.25 7.32 -1.32
N ASP A 233 -17.35 8.00 -1.60
CA ASP A 233 -18.06 8.88 -0.65
C ASP A 233 -18.80 8.10 0.45
N LEU A 234 -18.88 6.79 0.34
CA LEU A 234 -19.56 5.91 1.29
C LEU A 234 -18.61 5.20 2.24
N SER A 235 -17.30 5.40 2.10
CA SER A 235 -16.28 4.61 2.80
C SER A 235 -16.55 3.10 2.68
N PHE A 236 -16.91 2.68 1.47
CA PHE A 236 -17.30 1.29 1.17
C PHE A 236 -16.09 0.36 1.18
N PHE A 237 -15.00 0.81 0.57
CA PHE A 237 -13.78 0.02 0.49
C PHE A 237 -12.89 0.26 1.72
N PRO A 238 -12.24 -0.81 2.26
CA PRO A 238 -11.27 -0.65 3.34
C PRO A 238 -10.10 0.24 2.93
N PRO A 239 -9.49 0.99 3.87
CA PRO A 239 -8.33 1.82 3.56
C PRO A 239 -7.06 0.98 3.45
N TYR A 240 -6.25 1.27 2.42
CA TYR A 240 -4.92 0.73 2.17
C TYR A 240 -3.94 1.87 1.89
N TYR A 241 -3.71 2.70 2.91
CA TYR A 241 -2.75 3.81 2.81
C TYR A 241 -1.33 3.29 2.92
N ALA A 242 -0.46 3.74 2.03
CA ALA A 242 0.96 3.42 2.10
C ALA A 242 1.62 4.14 3.28
N VAL A 243 2.39 3.40 4.06
CA VAL A 243 3.17 3.90 5.18
C VAL A 243 4.56 3.27 5.18
N ASN A 244 5.53 3.97 5.75
CA ASN A 244 6.81 3.38 6.09
C ASN A 244 6.73 2.73 7.47
N PHE A 245 7.16 1.48 7.56
CA PHE A 245 7.46 0.80 8.82
C PHE A 245 8.96 0.84 9.04
N VAL A 246 9.37 1.43 10.15
CA VAL A 246 10.78 1.64 10.49
C VAL A 246 11.05 1.11 11.89
N ASP A 247 12.22 0.52 12.11
CA ASP A 247 12.67 0.14 13.45
C ASP A 247 12.64 1.36 14.38
N ALA A 248 11.85 1.28 15.45
CA ALA A 248 11.65 2.41 16.36
C ALA A 248 12.96 2.83 17.07
N GLU A 249 13.84 1.87 17.41
CA GLU A 249 15.12 2.18 18.04
C GLU A 249 16.03 2.99 17.11
N LEU A 250 16.00 2.70 15.81
CA LEU A 250 16.76 3.48 14.82
C LEU A 250 16.31 4.95 14.79
N LEU A 251 15.01 5.20 14.78
CA LEU A 251 14.47 6.56 14.77
C LEU A 251 14.68 7.30 16.11
N GLU A 252 14.62 6.59 17.22
CA GLU A 252 14.94 7.18 18.54
C GLU A 252 16.41 7.57 18.64
N SER A 253 17.32 6.77 18.05
CA SER A 253 18.75 7.04 18.05
C SER A 253 19.16 8.15 17.10
N ASP A 254 18.35 8.42 16.06
CA ASP A 254 18.61 9.43 15.04
C ASP A 254 17.34 10.21 14.67
N PRO A 255 17.00 11.25 15.46
CA PRO A 255 15.83 12.10 15.16
C PRO A 255 15.92 12.85 13.84
N GLU A 256 17.12 13.12 13.33
CA GLU A 256 17.32 13.75 12.01
C GLU A 256 16.86 12.83 10.88
N LEU A 257 17.15 11.53 10.97
CA LEU A 257 16.64 10.54 10.04
C LEU A 257 15.10 10.50 10.04
N ALA A 258 14.49 10.56 11.22
CA ALA A 258 13.02 10.61 11.34
C ALA A 258 12.44 11.85 10.63
N GLU A 259 13.07 13.01 10.76
CA GLU A 259 12.64 14.23 10.08
C GLU A 259 12.79 14.09 8.56
N ILE A 260 13.91 13.55 8.07
CA ILE A 260 14.15 13.35 6.64
C ILE A 260 13.10 12.42 6.03
N LEU A 261 12.81 11.29 6.66
CA LEU A 261 11.76 10.37 6.20
C LEU A 261 10.38 11.01 6.23
N SER A 262 10.10 11.90 7.19
CA SER A 262 8.82 12.61 7.30
C SER A 262 8.53 13.57 6.14
N ARG A 263 9.53 13.92 5.35
CA ARG A 263 9.35 14.74 4.14
C ARG A 263 8.52 14.05 3.07
N LEU A 264 8.33 12.74 3.18
CA LEU A 264 7.44 11.96 2.32
C LEU A 264 5.98 11.96 2.77
N ASP A 265 5.68 12.48 3.96
CA ASP A 265 4.31 12.52 4.50
C ASP A 265 3.39 13.32 3.55
N GLY A 266 2.34 12.68 3.05
CA GLY A 266 1.40 13.29 2.13
C GLY A 266 1.95 13.70 0.76
N ALA A 267 3.16 13.29 0.40
CA ALA A 267 3.86 13.75 -0.80
C ALA A 267 3.39 13.08 -2.10
N ILE A 268 2.72 11.94 -2.00
CA ILE A 268 2.34 11.12 -3.17
C ILE A 268 0.84 10.90 -3.15
N ASP A 269 0.12 11.37 -4.16
CA ASP A 269 -1.29 11.04 -4.35
C ASP A 269 -1.48 9.83 -5.27
N GLU A 270 -2.71 9.35 -5.43
CA GLU A 270 -3.05 8.18 -6.24
C GLU A 270 -2.63 8.37 -7.71
N ALA A 271 -2.88 9.55 -8.27
CA ALA A 271 -2.53 9.85 -9.65
C ALA A 271 -1.00 9.84 -9.88
N THR A 272 -0.25 10.41 -8.95
CA THR A 272 1.22 10.41 -8.99
C THR A 272 1.78 9.00 -8.89
N MET A 273 1.26 8.19 -7.97
CA MET A 273 1.74 6.80 -7.81
C MET A 273 1.40 5.97 -9.05
N GLY A 274 0.18 6.09 -9.57
CA GLY A 274 -0.23 5.43 -10.80
C GLY A 274 0.63 5.81 -12.00
N ALA A 275 0.98 7.10 -12.14
CA ALA A 275 1.87 7.57 -13.19
C ALA A 275 3.29 7.00 -13.05
N MET A 276 3.83 6.93 -11.85
CA MET A 276 5.13 6.31 -11.59
C MET A 276 5.12 4.80 -11.92
N ASN A 277 4.08 4.09 -11.54
CA ASN A 277 3.90 2.69 -11.92
C ASN A 277 3.87 2.52 -13.44
N ALA A 278 3.18 3.39 -14.15
CA ALA A 278 3.10 3.37 -15.61
C ALA A 278 4.46 3.64 -16.28
N GLN A 279 5.25 4.55 -15.72
CA GLN A 279 6.61 4.81 -16.24
C GLN A 279 7.49 3.56 -16.20
N VAL A 280 7.36 2.73 -15.16
CA VAL A 280 8.09 1.45 -15.07
C VAL A 280 7.44 0.38 -15.93
N ASP A 281 6.17 0.08 -15.69
CA ASP A 281 5.49 -1.10 -16.25
C ASP A 281 5.13 -0.95 -17.74
N VAL A 282 4.89 0.25 -18.21
CA VAL A 282 4.48 0.55 -19.59
C VAL A 282 5.61 1.19 -20.38
N ASP A 283 6.25 2.22 -19.84
CA ASP A 283 7.27 3.00 -20.54
C ASP A 283 8.68 2.39 -20.44
N GLY A 284 8.88 1.38 -19.60
CA GLY A 284 10.12 0.64 -19.47
C GLY A 284 11.25 1.36 -18.75
N MET A 285 10.94 2.41 -17.99
CA MET A 285 11.92 3.08 -17.13
C MET A 285 12.28 2.19 -15.94
N SER A 286 13.48 2.36 -15.39
CA SER A 286 13.83 1.71 -14.13
C SER A 286 13.13 2.38 -12.95
N ALA A 287 12.86 1.60 -11.89
CA ALA A 287 12.32 2.15 -10.65
C ALA A 287 13.24 3.24 -10.05
N GLN A 288 14.54 3.07 -10.17
CA GLN A 288 15.54 4.06 -9.72
C GLN A 288 15.42 5.38 -10.48
N GLU A 289 15.28 5.35 -11.79
CA GLU A 289 15.10 6.58 -12.61
C GLU A 289 13.80 7.29 -12.26
N VAL A 290 12.70 6.55 -12.09
CA VAL A 290 11.40 7.12 -11.71
C VAL A 290 11.46 7.76 -10.32
N ALA A 291 12.07 7.08 -9.37
CA ALA A 291 12.29 7.60 -8.01
C ALA A 291 13.13 8.90 -8.02
N HIS A 292 14.19 8.92 -8.78
CA HIS A 292 15.05 10.10 -8.91
C HIS A 292 14.28 11.31 -9.45
N GLN A 293 13.54 11.13 -10.55
CA GLN A 293 12.71 12.18 -11.11
C GLN A 293 11.69 12.73 -10.10
N PHE A 294 11.02 11.83 -9.38
CA PHE A 294 10.08 12.24 -8.33
C PHE A 294 10.75 13.11 -7.27
N LEU A 295 11.89 12.68 -6.75
CA LEU A 295 12.61 13.41 -5.71
C LEU A 295 13.11 14.79 -6.18
N VAL A 296 13.62 14.87 -7.40
CA VAL A 296 14.04 16.14 -8.00
C VAL A 296 12.86 17.09 -8.17
N GLU A 297 11.76 16.62 -8.72
CA GLU A 297 10.55 17.43 -8.93
C GLU A 297 9.95 17.95 -7.61
N HIS A 298 10.14 17.23 -6.51
CA HIS A 298 9.68 17.63 -5.17
C HIS A 298 10.74 18.37 -4.35
N GLY A 299 11.90 18.68 -4.94
CA GLY A 299 12.99 19.36 -4.25
C GLY A 299 13.65 18.57 -3.13
N LEU A 300 13.53 17.22 -3.18
CA LEU A 300 14.07 16.31 -2.17
C LEU A 300 15.40 15.67 -2.57
N ALA A 301 15.82 15.85 -3.81
CA ALA A 301 17.15 15.52 -4.33
C ALA A 301 17.58 16.56 -5.36
N THR A 302 18.88 16.63 -5.64
CA THR A 302 19.46 17.50 -6.69
C THR A 302 19.57 16.76 -8.01
N GLU A 303 19.55 17.52 -9.13
CA GLU A 303 19.76 16.99 -10.49
C GLU A 303 21.10 16.23 -10.66
#